data_691472c9757e3f7b3618f6c3b4359cd8
#
_entry.id   691472c9757e3f7b3618f6c3b4359cd8
#
_cell.length_a   1.000
_cell.length_b   1.000
_cell.length_c   1.000
_cell.angle_alpha   90.00
_cell.angle_beta   90.00
_cell.angle_gamma   90.00
#
_symmetry.space_group_name_H-M   'P 1'
#
loop_
_entity.id
_entity.type
_entity.pdbx_description
1 polymer ?
#
loop_
_entity_poly.entity_id
_entity_poly.type
_entity_poly.pdbx_seq_one_letter_code
_entity_poly.pdbx_strand_id
1 'polypeptide(L)' 'IEGVQYATGQVVLHWLTPAPRGSIAIFESLSDFKKVHVNPHPENKTIITWSDGRQEEF' A
#
# COMPACT_ATOMS: atom_id res chain seq x y z
N ILE A 1 6.09 2.64 -0.53
CA ILE A 1 5.71 1.22 -0.67
C ILE A 1 5.35 0.89 -2.12
N GLU A 2 5.50 -0.36 -2.49
CA GLU A 2 5.06 -0.82 -3.80
C GLU A 2 3.86 -1.75 -3.66
N GLY A 3 3.04 -1.84 -4.70
CA GLY A 3 1.80 -2.58 -4.61
C GLY A 3 1.38 -3.26 -5.89
N VAL A 4 0.53 -4.25 -5.73
CA VAL A 4 -0.18 -4.94 -6.82
C VAL A 4 -1.67 -4.84 -6.54
N GLN A 5 -2.44 -4.39 -7.52
CA GLN A 5 -3.89 -4.35 -7.42
C GLN A 5 -4.51 -5.35 -8.37
N TYR A 6 -5.32 -6.26 -7.84
CA TYR A 6 -5.99 -7.29 -8.62
C TYR A 6 -7.33 -6.79 -9.16
N ALA A 7 -7.82 -7.45 -10.21
CA ALA A 7 -9.11 -7.10 -10.81
C ALA A 7 -10.28 -7.26 -9.82
N THR A 8 -10.12 -8.09 -8.79
CA THR A 8 -11.11 -8.27 -7.73
C THR A 8 -11.19 -7.09 -6.77
N GLY A 9 -10.23 -6.15 -6.84
CA GLY A 9 -10.11 -5.04 -5.90
C GLY A 9 -9.16 -5.29 -4.76
N GLN A 10 -8.74 -6.54 -4.55
CA GLN A 10 -7.74 -6.86 -3.54
C GLN A 10 -6.41 -6.21 -3.88
N VAL A 11 -5.66 -5.81 -2.85
CA VAL A 11 -4.34 -5.23 -3.00
C VAL A 11 -3.32 -5.96 -2.14
N VAL A 12 -2.11 -6.10 -2.67
CA VAL A 12 -0.96 -6.60 -1.93
C VAL A 12 0.05 -5.46 -1.85
N LEU A 13 0.50 -5.14 -0.65
CA LEU A 13 1.40 -4.01 -0.42
C LEU A 13 2.67 -4.48 0.26
N HIS A 14 3.79 -4.00 -0.24
CA HIS A 14 5.12 -4.36 0.22
C HIS A 14 5.83 -3.12 0.75
N TRP A 15 6.17 -3.12 2.03
CA TRP A 15 6.94 -2.05 2.64
C TRP A 15 8.41 -2.21 2.29
N LEU A 16 9.01 -1.14 1.74
CA LEU A 16 10.38 -1.15 1.24
C LEU A 16 11.40 -0.81 2.33
N THR A 17 11.13 -1.21 3.56
CA THR A 17 12.07 -1.05 4.66
C THR A 17 13.12 -2.16 4.61
N PRO A 18 14.39 -1.88 5.00
CA PRO A 18 15.42 -2.92 5.01
C PRO A 18 15.06 -4.08 5.93
N ALA A 19 15.47 -5.27 5.52
CA ALA A 19 15.30 -6.45 6.37
C ALA A 19 15.92 -6.20 7.75
N PRO A 20 15.33 -6.73 8.84
CA PRO A 20 14.19 -7.64 8.85
C PRO A 20 12.80 -6.96 8.91
N ARG A 21 12.72 -5.67 8.69
CA ARG A 21 11.49 -4.89 8.89
C ARG A 21 10.54 -4.87 7.70
N GLY A 22 11.01 -5.26 6.51
CA GLY A 22 10.16 -5.32 5.34
C GLY A 22 9.00 -6.29 5.57
N SER A 23 7.81 -5.93 5.11
CA SER A 23 6.63 -6.78 5.28
C SER A 23 5.72 -6.68 4.06
N ILE A 24 4.90 -7.72 3.90
CA ILE A 24 3.87 -7.76 2.87
C ILE A 24 2.52 -7.90 3.57
N ALA A 25 1.55 -7.10 3.14
CA ALA A 25 0.20 -7.17 3.67
C ALA A 25 -0.82 -7.27 2.52
N ILE A 26 -1.89 -7.99 2.76
CA ILE A 26 -2.97 -8.19 1.81
C ILE A 26 -4.22 -7.54 2.38
N PHE A 27 -4.88 -6.69 1.58
CA PHE A 27 -6.14 -6.05 1.95
C PHE A 27 -7.21 -6.39 0.93
N GLU A 28 -8.46 -6.49 1.38
CA GLU A 28 -9.60 -6.76 0.51
C GLU A 28 -9.86 -5.64 -0.49
N SER A 29 -9.45 -4.41 -0.15
CA SER A 29 -9.59 -3.26 -1.02
C SER A 29 -8.58 -2.19 -0.66
N LEU A 30 -8.34 -1.26 -1.59
CA LEU A 30 -7.52 -0.09 -1.31
C LEU A 30 -8.13 0.76 -0.20
N SER A 31 -9.45 0.83 -0.14
CA SER A 31 -10.18 1.55 0.91
C SER A 31 -9.83 1.01 2.30
N ASP A 32 -9.75 -0.32 2.45
CA ASP A 32 -9.40 -0.94 3.72
C ASP A 32 -7.97 -0.60 4.12
N PHE A 33 -7.04 -0.63 3.18
CA PHE A 33 -5.67 -0.21 3.44
C PHE A 33 -5.63 1.24 3.93
N LYS A 34 -6.38 2.13 3.28
CA LYS A 34 -6.39 3.55 3.64
C LYS A 34 -6.93 3.77 5.06
N LYS A 35 -7.95 3.01 5.45
CA LYS A 35 -8.51 3.11 6.81
C LYS A 35 -7.50 2.77 7.89
N VAL A 36 -6.60 1.83 7.62
CA VAL A 36 -5.64 1.33 8.60
C VAL A 36 -4.34 2.13 8.59
N HIS A 37 -3.83 2.48 7.41
CA HIS A 37 -2.47 2.99 7.27
C HIS A 37 -2.37 4.43 6.78
N VAL A 38 -3.42 4.97 6.19
CA VAL A 38 -3.39 6.32 5.62
C VAL A 38 -4.18 7.30 6.46
N ASN A 39 -5.47 7.03 6.68
CA ASN A 39 -6.35 7.97 7.37
C ASN A 39 -5.93 8.27 8.81
N PRO A 40 -5.45 7.27 9.59
CA PRO A 40 -4.95 7.54 10.94
C PRO A 40 -3.61 8.28 10.97
N HIS A 41 -2.86 8.26 9.86
CA HIS A 41 -1.51 8.80 9.78
C HIS A 41 -1.32 9.66 8.53
N PRO A 42 -2.09 10.76 8.36
CA PRO A 42 -1.97 11.60 7.17
C PRO A 42 -0.60 12.27 7.04
N GLU A 43 0.10 12.44 8.16
CA GLU A 43 1.45 13.03 8.20
C GLU A 43 2.51 12.16 7.52
N ASN A 44 2.24 10.87 7.33
CA ASN A 44 3.20 9.97 6.69
C ASN A 44 3.32 10.17 5.18
N LYS A 45 2.33 10.83 4.56
CA LYS A 45 2.32 11.10 3.11
C LYS A 45 2.61 9.85 2.31
N THR A 46 1.78 8.83 2.52
CA THR A 46 1.97 7.50 1.91
C THR A 46 1.97 7.58 0.39
N ILE A 47 2.98 6.98 -0.22
CA ILE A 47 3.10 6.89 -1.68
C ILE A 47 3.16 5.42 -2.06
N ILE A 48 2.28 5.01 -2.97
CA ILE A 48 2.27 3.64 -3.51
C ILE A 48 2.74 3.67 -4.96
N THR A 49 3.76 2.88 -5.27
CA THR A 49 4.16 2.61 -6.65
C THR A 49 3.56 1.26 -7.05
N TRP A 50 2.62 1.30 -7.98
CA TRP A 50 1.92 0.10 -8.44
C TRP A 50 2.75 -0.65 -9.48
N SER A 51 2.49 -1.96 -9.59
CA SER A 51 3.22 -2.84 -10.52
C SER A 51 3.06 -2.44 -12.00
N ASP A 52 2.01 -1.69 -12.34
CA ASP A 52 1.79 -1.19 -13.70
C ASP A 52 2.49 0.14 -14.00
N GLY A 53 3.26 0.67 -13.04
CA GLY A 53 3.99 1.91 -13.18
C GLY A 53 3.29 3.14 -12.65
N ARG A 54 2.02 3.04 -12.23
CA ARG A 54 1.31 4.17 -11.63
C ARG A 54 1.87 4.48 -10.25
N GLN A 55 1.75 5.73 -9.84
CA GLN A 55 2.11 6.18 -8.50
C GLN A 55 0.94 6.96 -7.91
N GLU A 56 0.56 6.66 -6.67
CA GLU A 56 -0.50 7.37 -5.97
C GLU A 56 0.01 7.90 -4.64
N GLU A 57 -0.31 9.15 -4.35
CA GLU A 57 -0.03 9.80 -3.07
C GLU A 57 -1.31 9.98 -2.27
N PHE A 58 -1.21 9.78 -0.97
CA PHE A 58 -2.35 9.94 -0.08
C PHE A 58 -2.07 10.92 1.04
#